data_0c86c5c310019cd2d4b41bdee1c5dffc
#
_entry.id   0c86c5c310019cd2d4b41bdee1c5dffc
#
_cell.length_a   1.000
_cell.length_b   1.000
_cell.length_c   1.000
_cell.angle_alpha   90.00
_cell.angle_beta   90.00
_cell.angle_gamma   90.00
#
_symmetry.space_group_name_H-M   'P 1'
#
loop_
_entity.id
_entity.type
_entity.pdbx_description
1 polymer ?
#
loop_
_entity_poly.entity_id
_entity_poly.type
_entity_poly.pdbx_seq_one_letter_code
_entity_poly.pdbx_strand_id
1 'polypeptide(L)'
;MKELIAFLLLWIGAETNYNVNLDAPRIIQLTQQELNTLYYKEDQQPHGHLYAFYDPKTDTVFLNKDFDIHDPFHKGVLLHELIHYVQDNNDVVGPDKRFTCIRAMEEEAYPLQKKYMLEVHGVNWKYDELW
;
A
#
# COMPACT_ATOMS: atom_id res chain seq x y z
N MET A 1 3.82 8.26 -13.18
CA MET A 1 3.18 7.95 -11.88
C MET A 1 1.65 7.93 -11.97
N LYS A 2 1.05 8.92 -12.58
CA LYS A 2 -0.42 9.03 -12.67
C LYS A 2 -1.04 7.81 -13.38
N GLU A 3 -0.46 7.37 -14.49
CA GLU A 3 -0.95 6.20 -15.22
C GLU A 3 -0.76 4.91 -14.42
N LEU A 4 0.34 4.80 -13.69
CA LEU A 4 0.58 3.65 -12.82
C LEU A 4 -0.47 3.56 -11.72
N ILE A 5 -0.78 4.67 -11.05
CA ILE A 5 -1.82 4.71 -10.01
C ILE A 5 -3.17 4.28 -10.59
N ALA A 6 -3.54 4.83 -11.74
CA ALA A 6 -4.80 4.48 -12.41
C ALA A 6 -4.86 2.98 -12.74
N PHE A 7 -3.79 2.42 -13.27
CA PHE A 7 -3.71 0.99 -13.58
C PHE A 7 -3.87 0.15 -12.31
N LEU A 8 -3.14 0.51 -11.25
CA LEU A 8 -3.17 -0.27 -10.00
C LEU A 8 -4.56 -0.23 -9.35
N LEU A 9 -5.22 0.93 -9.35
CA LEU A 9 -6.58 1.04 -8.83
C LEU A 9 -7.57 0.18 -9.65
N LEU A 10 -7.47 0.18 -10.97
CA LEU A 10 -8.30 -0.68 -11.82
C LEU A 10 -8.03 -2.15 -11.55
N TRP A 11 -6.77 -2.53 -11.37
CA TRP A 11 -6.43 -3.91 -11.04
C TRP A 11 -7.07 -4.33 -9.70
N ILE A 12 -6.98 -3.47 -8.68
CA ILE A 12 -7.61 -3.74 -7.39
C ILE A 12 -9.13 -3.93 -7.57
N GLY A 13 -9.77 -3.07 -8.35
CA GLY A 13 -11.20 -3.17 -8.61
C GLY A 13 -11.60 -4.46 -9.32
N ALA A 14 -10.74 -4.96 -10.22
CA ALA A 14 -10.99 -6.22 -10.92
C ALA A 14 -10.84 -7.44 -10.00
N GLU A 15 -10.00 -7.34 -8.98
CA GLU A 15 -9.69 -8.45 -8.07
C GLU A 15 -10.51 -8.44 -6.79
N THR A 16 -11.26 -7.38 -6.54
CA THR A 16 -12.04 -7.21 -5.30
C THR A 16 -13.45 -6.72 -5.65
N ASN A 17 -14.29 -6.61 -4.62
CA ASN A 17 -15.59 -5.97 -4.77
C ASN A 17 -15.60 -4.52 -4.31
N TYR A 18 -14.43 -3.94 -4.07
CA TYR A 18 -14.34 -2.56 -3.63
C TYR A 18 -14.63 -1.58 -4.76
N ASN A 19 -15.21 -0.46 -4.38
CA ASN A 19 -15.34 0.69 -5.28
C ASN A 19 -13.97 1.34 -5.43
N VAL A 20 -13.43 1.37 -6.62
CA VAL A 20 -12.16 2.01 -6.94
C VAL A 20 -12.32 3.27 -7.77
N ASN A 21 -13.56 3.70 -8.01
CA ASN A 21 -13.86 4.97 -8.66
C ASN A 21 -13.68 6.10 -7.65
N LEU A 22 -12.44 6.29 -7.23
CA LEU A 22 -12.00 7.23 -6.21
C LEU A 22 -11.01 8.20 -6.83
N ASP A 23 -10.91 9.40 -6.27
CA ASP A 23 -9.81 10.30 -6.62
C ASP A 23 -8.48 9.62 -6.24
N ALA A 24 -7.44 9.87 -7.02
CA ALA A 24 -6.13 9.33 -6.68
C ALA A 24 -5.67 9.94 -5.35
N PRO A 25 -5.02 9.14 -4.47
CA PRO A 25 -4.48 9.69 -3.23
C PRO A 25 -3.34 10.67 -3.54
N ARG A 26 -3.03 11.52 -2.58
CA ARG A 26 -1.83 12.35 -2.67
C ARG A 26 -0.61 11.44 -2.62
N ILE A 27 0.38 11.73 -3.45
CA ILE A 27 1.65 11.01 -3.46
C ILE A 27 2.74 12.00 -3.10
N ILE A 28 3.47 11.74 -2.02
CA ILE A 28 4.57 12.59 -1.56
C ILE A 28 5.81 11.72 -1.44
N GLN A 29 6.89 12.13 -2.08
CA GLN A 29 8.17 11.43 -1.98
C GLN A 29 9.05 12.07 -0.92
N LEU A 30 9.59 11.24 -0.03
CA LEU A 30 10.41 11.67 1.10
C LEU A 30 11.69 10.84 1.17
N THR A 31 12.71 11.39 1.84
CA THR A 31 13.92 10.63 2.14
C THR A 31 13.62 9.54 3.16
N GLN A 32 14.51 8.55 3.28
CA GLN A 32 14.37 7.51 4.29
C GLN A 32 14.24 8.09 5.70
N GLN A 33 15.03 9.11 6.01
CA GLN A 33 14.99 9.76 7.32
C GLN A 33 13.65 10.44 7.58
N GLU A 34 13.12 11.16 6.57
CA GLU A 34 11.82 11.80 6.68
C GLU A 34 10.69 10.78 6.84
N LEU A 35 10.75 9.67 6.11
CA LEU A 35 9.79 8.58 6.25
C LEU A 35 9.84 7.97 7.65
N ASN A 36 11.03 7.72 8.17
CA ASN A 36 11.21 7.20 9.53
C ASN A 36 10.58 8.12 10.56
N THR A 37 10.79 9.43 10.42
CA THR A 37 10.24 10.43 11.35
C THR A 37 8.71 10.40 11.37
N LEU A 38 8.07 10.21 10.20
CA LEU A 38 6.62 10.16 10.11
C LEU A 38 6.03 8.83 10.55
N TYR A 39 6.70 7.73 10.24
CA TYR A 39 6.16 6.39 10.45
C TYR A 39 6.38 5.87 11.87
N TYR A 40 7.61 6.03 12.39
CA TYR A 40 7.96 5.54 13.72
C TYR A 40 7.68 6.59 14.78
N LYS A 41 7.17 6.13 15.93
CA LYS A 41 6.97 6.99 17.09
C LYS A 41 8.33 7.29 17.74
N GLU A 42 8.39 8.33 18.57
CA GLU A 42 9.63 8.77 19.21
C GLU A 42 10.34 7.65 20.01
N ASP A 43 9.57 6.75 20.61
CA ASP A 43 10.10 5.65 21.42
C ASP A 43 10.39 4.40 20.60
N GLN A 44 10.16 4.42 19.29
CA GLN A 44 10.41 3.29 18.40
C GLN A 44 11.74 3.48 17.65
N GLN A 45 12.45 2.37 17.48
CA GLN A 45 13.67 2.36 16.68
C GLN A 45 13.34 2.04 15.23
N PRO A 46 13.72 2.90 14.28
CA PRO A 46 13.59 2.57 12.87
C PRO A 46 14.39 1.31 12.54
N HIS A 47 13.79 0.42 11.77
CA HIS A 47 14.46 -0.79 11.30
C HIS A 47 14.03 -1.11 9.88
N GLY A 48 14.99 -1.58 9.08
CA GLY A 48 14.77 -1.91 7.69
C GLY A 48 14.56 -0.68 6.81
N HIS A 49 14.42 -0.92 5.52
CA HIS A 49 14.16 0.11 4.52
C HIS A 49 12.66 0.30 4.38
N LEU A 50 12.20 1.53 4.54
CA LEU A 50 10.79 1.87 4.39
C LEU A 50 10.55 2.39 2.98
N TYR A 51 9.87 1.61 2.16
CA TYR A 51 9.62 1.96 0.75
C TYR A 51 8.43 2.88 0.59
N ALA A 52 7.38 2.66 1.38
CA ALA A 52 6.15 3.43 1.28
C ALA A 52 5.28 3.19 2.51
N PHE A 53 4.38 4.11 2.78
CA PHE A 53 3.26 3.85 3.69
C PHE A 53 2.08 4.75 3.35
N TYR A 54 0.88 4.31 3.70
CA TYR A 54 -0.35 5.06 3.53
C TYR A 54 -0.77 5.67 4.87
N ASP A 55 -1.09 6.97 4.85
CA ASP A 55 -1.63 7.67 6.02
C ASP A 55 -3.13 7.92 5.82
N PRO A 56 -4.00 7.22 6.58
CA PRO A 56 -5.45 7.38 6.43
C PRO A 56 -5.96 8.74 6.88
N LYS A 57 -5.23 9.45 7.74
CA LYS A 57 -5.65 10.76 8.23
C LYS A 57 -5.64 11.82 7.14
N THR A 58 -4.75 11.67 6.16
CA THR A 58 -4.55 12.66 5.10
C THR A 58 -4.77 12.10 3.71
N ASP A 59 -5.19 10.83 3.59
CA ASP A 59 -5.33 10.13 2.30
C ASP A 59 -4.06 10.28 1.44
N THR A 60 -2.91 10.14 2.07
CA THR A 60 -1.61 10.35 1.41
C THR A 60 -0.81 9.05 1.41
N VAL A 61 -0.24 8.70 0.26
CA VAL A 61 0.78 7.66 0.16
C VAL A 61 2.14 8.34 0.14
N PHE A 62 2.96 8.03 1.12
CA PHE A 62 4.33 8.51 1.18
C PHE A 62 5.24 7.47 0.53
N LEU A 63 6.07 7.90 -0.41
CA LEU A 63 7.02 7.03 -1.12
C LEU A 63 8.44 7.47 -0.80
N ASN A 64 9.33 6.48 -0.67
CA ASN A 64 10.75 6.76 -0.60
C ASN A 64 11.21 7.41 -1.90
N LYS A 65 12.15 8.35 -1.81
CA LYS A 65 12.71 9.04 -2.98
C LYS A 65 13.40 8.10 -3.95
N ASP A 66 13.81 6.92 -3.51
CA ASP A 66 14.41 5.91 -4.38
C ASP A 66 13.37 5.04 -5.12
N PHE A 67 12.08 5.36 -4.99
CA PHE A 67 11.03 4.62 -5.70
C PHE A 67 11.31 4.62 -7.20
N ASP A 68 11.38 3.41 -7.77
CA ASP A 68 11.62 3.23 -9.19
C ASP A 68 10.33 2.68 -9.84
N ILE A 69 9.72 3.50 -10.69
CA ILE A 69 8.49 3.16 -11.40
C ILE A 69 8.65 1.94 -12.33
N HIS A 70 9.88 1.55 -12.64
CA HIS A 70 10.19 0.39 -13.49
C HIS A 70 10.52 -0.87 -12.69
N ASP A 71 10.67 -0.76 -11.37
CA ASP A 71 10.97 -1.90 -10.51
C ASP A 71 9.68 -2.60 -10.11
N PRO A 72 9.51 -3.90 -10.48
CA PRO A 72 8.29 -4.65 -10.11
C PRO A 72 8.04 -4.70 -8.61
N PHE A 73 9.08 -4.84 -7.79
CA PHE A 73 8.94 -4.88 -6.33
C PHE A 73 8.42 -3.54 -5.80
N HIS A 74 8.98 -2.42 -6.29
CA HIS A 74 8.51 -1.09 -5.89
C HIS A 74 7.04 -0.88 -6.27
N LYS A 75 6.64 -1.34 -7.46
CA LYS A 75 5.23 -1.26 -7.88
C LYS A 75 4.32 -2.11 -7.00
N GLY A 76 4.80 -3.29 -6.58
CA GLY A 76 4.07 -4.14 -5.64
C GLY A 76 3.86 -3.50 -4.29
N VAL A 77 4.89 -2.79 -3.78
CA VAL A 77 4.78 -2.03 -2.53
C VAL A 77 3.76 -0.90 -2.68
N LEU A 78 3.80 -0.17 -3.77
CA LEU A 78 2.81 0.89 -4.04
C LEU A 78 1.40 0.31 -4.11
N LEU A 79 1.23 -0.82 -4.79
CA LEU A 79 -0.06 -1.51 -4.84
C LEU A 79 -0.56 -1.82 -3.43
N HIS A 80 0.31 -2.32 -2.56
CA HIS A 80 -0.04 -2.66 -1.18
C HIS A 80 -0.63 -1.45 -0.44
N GLU A 81 0.03 -0.30 -0.56
CA GLU A 81 -0.46 0.93 0.09
C GLU A 81 -1.75 1.44 -0.57
N LEU A 82 -1.91 1.28 -1.87
CA LEU A 82 -3.17 1.62 -2.55
C LEU A 82 -4.31 0.70 -2.12
N ILE A 83 -4.03 -0.56 -1.81
CA ILE A 83 -5.05 -1.45 -1.25
C ILE A 83 -5.55 -0.88 0.08
N HIS A 84 -4.65 -0.43 0.95
CA HIS A 84 -5.07 0.21 2.22
C HIS A 84 -5.88 1.48 1.98
N TYR A 85 -5.50 2.29 0.98
CA TYR A 85 -6.29 3.46 0.59
C TYR A 85 -7.70 3.06 0.17
N VAL A 86 -7.84 2.01 -0.64
CA VAL A 86 -9.14 1.51 -1.08
C VAL A 86 -9.94 0.94 0.09
N GLN A 87 -9.32 0.17 0.96
CA GLN A 87 -9.96 -0.36 2.17
C GLN A 87 -10.51 0.77 3.03
N ASP A 88 -9.70 1.78 3.28
CA ASP A 88 -10.09 2.93 4.10
C ASP A 88 -11.27 3.69 3.48
N ASN A 89 -11.23 3.94 2.18
CA ASN A 89 -12.26 4.70 1.47
C ASN A 89 -13.50 3.89 1.12
N ASN A 90 -13.50 2.60 1.39
CA ASN A 90 -14.69 1.75 1.29
C ASN A 90 -15.28 1.42 2.67
N ASP A 91 -14.82 2.13 3.69
CA ASP A 91 -15.33 1.99 5.06
C ASP A 91 -15.29 0.55 5.60
N VAL A 92 -14.21 -0.17 5.31
CA VAL A 92 -14.07 -1.55 5.76
C VAL A 92 -13.33 -1.69 7.08
N VAL A 93 -12.98 -0.56 7.72
CA VAL A 93 -12.22 -0.48 8.97
C VAL A 93 -13.11 0.12 10.06
N GLY A 94 -12.98 -0.38 11.30
CA GLY A 94 -13.70 0.13 12.45
C GLY A 94 -14.74 -0.83 13.00
N PRO A 95 -15.50 -0.43 14.05
CA PRO A 95 -16.38 -1.36 14.77
C PRO A 95 -17.48 -1.97 13.94
N ASP A 96 -18.05 -1.22 13.00
CA ASP A 96 -19.12 -1.71 12.11
C ASP A 96 -18.61 -2.05 10.74
N LYS A 97 -17.29 -2.22 10.57
CA LYS A 97 -16.65 -2.45 9.30
C LYS A 97 -16.16 -3.90 9.20
N ARG A 98 -15.80 -4.30 7.99
CA ARG A 98 -15.30 -5.64 7.71
C ARG A 98 -14.02 -5.97 8.51
N PHE A 99 -13.13 -5.01 8.63
CA PHE A 99 -11.87 -5.18 9.35
C PHE A 99 -11.89 -4.40 10.65
N THR A 100 -11.47 -5.03 11.73
CA THR A 100 -11.41 -4.45 13.07
C THR A 100 -9.97 -4.23 13.53
N CYS A 101 -8.98 -4.67 12.75
CA CYS A 101 -7.57 -4.52 13.11
C CYS A 101 -6.68 -4.48 11.86
N ILE A 102 -5.49 -3.95 12.04
CA ILE A 102 -4.48 -3.84 10.98
C ILE A 102 -4.11 -5.22 10.43
N ARG A 103 -4.02 -6.23 11.30
CA ARG A 103 -3.69 -7.59 10.86
C ARG A 103 -4.65 -8.11 9.80
N ALA A 104 -5.96 -7.91 10.01
CA ALA A 104 -6.97 -8.35 9.06
C ALA A 104 -6.82 -7.63 7.71
N MET A 105 -6.49 -6.34 7.73
CA MET A 105 -6.22 -5.57 6.52
C MET A 105 -5.01 -6.13 5.76
N GLU A 106 -3.97 -6.49 6.48
CA GLU A 106 -2.76 -7.07 5.90
C GLU A 106 -3.00 -8.47 5.36
N GLU A 107 -3.85 -9.26 6.00
CA GLU A 107 -4.22 -10.59 5.51
C GLU A 107 -4.91 -10.55 4.15
N GLU A 108 -5.51 -9.42 3.79
CA GLU A 108 -6.05 -9.21 2.45
C GLU A 108 -4.98 -8.60 1.51
N ALA A 109 -4.22 -7.64 2.00
CA ALA A 109 -3.30 -6.88 1.15
C ALA A 109 -2.12 -7.71 0.64
N TYR A 110 -1.49 -8.52 1.49
CA TYR A 110 -0.33 -9.31 1.09
C TYR A 110 -0.65 -10.37 0.03
N PRO A 111 -1.72 -11.16 0.15
CA PRO A 111 -2.08 -12.10 -0.91
C PRO A 111 -2.39 -11.41 -2.25
N LEU A 112 -3.01 -10.25 -2.22
CA LEU A 112 -3.27 -9.48 -3.43
C LEU A 112 -1.98 -8.97 -4.06
N GLN A 113 -1.04 -8.48 -3.23
CA GLN A 113 0.27 -8.07 -3.72
C GLN A 113 1.01 -9.23 -4.37
N LYS A 114 0.99 -10.40 -3.75
CA LYS A 114 1.60 -11.60 -4.32
C LYS A 114 0.98 -11.96 -5.67
N LYS A 115 -0.34 -11.91 -5.77
CA LYS A 115 -1.06 -12.20 -7.02
C LYS A 115 -0.67 -11.22 -8.11
N TYR A 116 -0.62 -9.94 -7.78
CA TYR A 116 -0.20 -8.89 -8.70
C TYR A 116 1.21 -9.13 -9.23
N MET A 117 2.15 -9.42 -8.32
CA MET A 117 3.54 -9.65 -8.70
C MET A 117 3.65 -10.81 -9.70
N LEU A 118 2.90 -11.88 -9.47
CA LEU A 118 2.91 -13.04 -10.35
C LEU A 118 2.20 -12.75 -11.68
N GLU A 119 0.99 -12.21 -11.66
CA GLU A 119 0.18 -12.00 -12.87
C GLU A 119 0.72 -10.91 -13.77
N VAL A 120 1.18 -9.81 -13.20
CA VAL A 120 1.59 -8.64 -13.99
C VAL A 120 3.08 -8.67 -14.32
N HIS A 121 3.90 -9.18 -13.42
CA HIS A 121 5.36 -9.15 -13.58
C HIS A 121 6.01 -10.53 -13.72
N GLY A 122 5.25 -11.61 -13.55
CA GLY A 122 5.81 -12.95 -13.62
C GLY A 122 6.74 -13.30 -12.46
N VAL A 123 6.66 -12.57 -11.36
CA VAL A 123 7.53 -12.76 -10.20
C VAL A 123 6.78 -13.56 -9.13
N ASN A 124 7.33 -14.71 -8.77
CA ASN A 124 6.80 -15.49 -7.67
C ASN A 124 7.38 -14.97 -6.36
N TRP A 125 6.80 -13.86 -5.89
CA TRP A 125 7.25 -13.20 -4.67
C TRP A 125 6.72 -13.92 -3.44
N LYS A 126 7.63 -14.13 -2.48
CA LYS A 126 7.28 -14.71 -1.18
C LYS A 126 7.46 -13.64 -0.12
N TYR A 127 6.49 -13.54 0.77
CA TYR A 127 6.53 -12.61 1.89
C TYR A 127 6.46 -13.36 3.21
N ASP A 128 7.02 -12.77 4.25
CA ASP A 128 6.92 -13.32 5.59
C ASP A 128 5.59 -12.91 6.22
N GLU A 129 4.95 -13.84 6.91
CA GLU A 129 3.69 -13.60 7.58
C GLU A 129 3.95 -13.08 8.99
N LEU A 130 4.59 -11.93 9.08
CA LEU A 130 5.02 -11.35 10.36
C LEU A 130 4.05 -10.34 10.95
N TRP A 131 2.92 -10.12 10.31
CA TRP A 131 1.92 -9.18 10.83
C TRP A 131 1.18 -9.69 12.05
#